data_5229bb39fa9a4a3f523fdd4dc8d3eb1f
#
_entry.id   5229bb39fa9a4a3f523fdd4dc8d3eb1f
#
_cell.length_a   1.000
_cell.length_b   1.000
_cell.length_c   1.000
_cell.angle_alpha   90.00
_cell.angle_beta   90.00
_cell.angle_gamma   90.00
#
_symmetry.space_group_name_H-M   'P 1'
#
loop_
_entity.id
_entity.type
_entity.pdbx_description
1 polymer ?
#
loop_
_entity_poly.entity_id
_entity_poly.type
_entity_poly.pdbx_seq_one_letter_code
_entity_poly.pdbx_strand_id
1 'polypeptide(L)'
;MLRLDKVIKPWKESASLNDHINLYGFWNETAFLTKSGDLSMVLSIPGVDYESLDRSEQDYAVKRLEAALKAFGPGFHVYQYLFKSNRPDIPFAKYDDPIVEAAIEQRRKFFEAKRDHLYQIEIFYCILLEGARSKTGVGAAIARILRDPAGAVGELKVQFTNDSMKTLLRTHIEHDLRRLDQSVQAFARQLADFMQIEILNQQGQFTFFRRLLNYDDWRVKGRPQSTQFLDYQVVNSDIEAERDHLRVGDHIVRVLTMKEAVTETRPLVLDALLKIPANFYVVTEWTPLPADKARKEVNKRRRHFNMSKTGFVSQMGNDATKTNPRDVLVDESKQADIENLGDCLRALGDGQSLGDFSLTIVLYGRS
;
A
#
# COMPACT_ATOMS: atom_id res chain seq x y z
N MET A 1 -12.63 -0.16 -29.50
CA MET A 1 -12.54 1.27 -29.86
C MET A 1 -12.58 2.07 -28.56
N LEU A 2 -11.45 2.63 -28.15
CA LEU A 2 -11.35 3.48 -26.95
C LEU A 2 -12.19 4.75 -27.20
N ARG A 3 -13.17 4.95 -26.36
CA ARG A 3 -14.00 6.19 -26.44
C ARG A 3 -13.15 7.34 -25.89
N LEU A 4 -12.59 8.12 -26.79
CA LEU A 4 -11.80 9.30 -26.48
C LEU A 4 -12.55 10.34 -25.63
N ASP A 5 -13.87 10.41 -25.75
CA ASP A 5 -14.74 11.22 -24.91
C ASP A 5 -14.71 10.87 -23.42
N LYS A 6 -14.45 9.57 -23.10
CA LYS A 6 -14.25 9.12 -21.70
C LYS A 6 -12.84 9.37 -21.17
N VAL A 7 -11.86 9.54 -22.04
CA VAL A 7 -10.46 9.81 -21.66
C VAL A 7 -10.20 11.31 -21.49
N ILE A 8 -10.96 12.15 -22.19
CA ILE A 8 -10.74 13.61 -22.23
C ILE A 8 -11.62 14.36 -21.21
N LYS A 9 -12.76 13.81 -20.81
CA LYS A 9 -13.66 14.47 -19.85
C LYS A 9 -13.10 14.68 -18.44
N PRO A 10 -12.39 13.70 -17.81
CA PRO A 10 -11.98 13.85 -16.42
C PRO A 10 -11.03 15.03 -16.14
N TRP A 11 -10.19 15.43 -17.07
CA TRP A 11 -9.27 16.55 -16.86
C TRP A 11 -9.88 17.93 -17.13
N LYS A 12 -10.98 18.00 -17.90
CA LYS A 12 -11.77 19.23 -18.11
C LYS A 12 -12.79 19.49 -16.99
N GLU A 13 -13.24 18.43 -16.35
CA GLU A 13 -14.04 18.46 -15.13
C GLU A 13 -13.09 18.34 -13.92
N SER A 14 -11.99 19.13 -13.90
CA SER A 14 -11.01 19.07 -12.83
C SER A 14 -11.71 19.34 -11.50
N ALA A 15 -12.08 18.25 -10.85
CA ALA A 15 -12.46 18.24 -9.47
C ALA A 15 -11.31 18.80 -8.64
N SER A 16 -11.61 19.38 -7.51
CA SER A 16 -10.60 19.82 -6.56
C SER A 16 -9.65 18.64 -6.25
N LEU A 17 -8.35 18.91 -6.10
CA LEU A 17 -7.38 17.89 -5.67
C LEU A 17 -7.88 17.11 -4.44
N ASN A 18 -8.63 17.75 -3.57
CA ASN A 18 -9.23 17.13 -2.39
C ASN A 18 -10.14 15.94 -2.72
N ASP A 19 -10.75 15.89 -3.90
CA ASP A 19 -11.59 14.77 -4.33
C ASP A 19 -10.74 13.51 -4.58
N HIS A 20 -9.46 13.67 -4.88
CA HIS A 20 -8.50 12.59 -5.07
C HIS A 20 -7.81 12.15 -3.77
N ILE A 21 -7.95 12.93 -2.69
CA ILE A 21 -7.39 12.60 -1.37
C ILE A 21 -8.46 11.90 -0.54
N ASN A 22 -8.30 10.61 -0.34
CA ASN A 22 -9.26 9.76 0.39
C ASN A 22 -9.08 9.82 1.92
N LEU A 23 -8.82 11.00 2.48
CA LEU A 23 -8.69 11.22 3.92
C LEU A 23 -9.89 12.01 4.43
N TYR A 24 -10.56 11.52 5.47
CA TYR A 24 -11.70 12.19 6.09
C TYR A 24 -11.30 12.89 7.38
N GLY A 25 -10.81 12.14 8.38
CA GLY A 25 -10.42 12.68 9.68
C GLY A 25 -9.93 11.61 10.64
N PHE A 26 -9.41 12.03 11.78
CA PHE A 26 -9.00 11.10 12.82
C PHE A 26 -10.23 10.60 13.59
N TRP A 27 -10.28 9.28 13.81
CA TRP A 27 -11.32 8.65 14.64
C TRP A 27 -10.93 8.68 16.13
N ASN A 28 -9.67 8.37 16.40
CA ASN A 28 -9.08 8.41 17.74
C ASN A 28 -7.58 8.81 17.64
N GLU A 29 -6.80 8.60 18.69
CA GLU A 29 -5.38 8.95 18.75
C GLU A 29 -4.51 8.19 17.71
N THR A 30 -4.90 6.99 17.30
CA THR A 30 -4.07 6.10 16.46
C THR A 30 -4.73 5.70 15.16
N ALA A 31 -6.02 5.96 14.97
CA ALA A 31 -6.75 5.56 13.77
C ALA A 31 -7.39 6.76 13.07
N PHE A 32 -7.39 6.72 11.75
CA PHE A 32 -8.10 7.67 10.90
C PHE A 32 -9.13 6.96 10.01
N LEU A 33 -10.10 7.74 9.55
CA LEU A 33 -11.17 7.32 8.67
C LEU A 33 -10.93 7.91 7.27
N THR A 34 -11.18 7.10 6.25
CA THR A 34 -11.18 7.54 4.85
C THR A 34 -12.56 8.05 4.44
N LYS A 35 -12.65 8.79 3.31
CA LYS A 35 -13.92 9.21 2.71
C LYS A 35 -14.75 8.02 2.23
N SER A 36 -14.11 6.91 1.86
CA SER A 36 -14.76 5.64 1.50
C SER A 36 -15.34 4.91 2.71
N GLY A 37 -15.00 5.32 3.92
CA GLY A 37 -15.47 4.71 5.16
C GLY A 37 -14.58 3.59 5.67
N ASP A 38 -13.34 3.50 5.19
CA ASP A 38 -12.34 2.54 5.64
C ASP A 38 -11.60 3.09 6.86
N LEU A 39 -11.16 2.20 7.74
CA LEU A 39 -10.34 2.54 8.89
C LEU A 39 -8.88 2.22 8.62
N SER A 40 -7.98 3.07 9.11
CA SER A 40 -6.56 2.87 8.90
C SER A 40 -5.71 3.34 10.07
N MET A 41 -4.52 2.74 10.20
CA MET A 41 -3.46 3.12 11.14
C MET A 41 -2.12 3.23 10.41
N VAL A 42 -1.25 4.14 10.84
CA VAL A 42 0.11 4.25 10.32
C VAL A 42 1.12 3.82 11.38
N LEU A 43 2.05 2.98 10.95
CA LEU A 43 3.12 2.43 11.77
C LEU A 43 4.46 2.98 11.27
N SER A 44 5.36 3.36 12.18
CA SER A 44 6.75 3.64 11.90
C SER A 44 7.58 2.39 12.19
N ILE A 45 8.39 1.98 11.22
CA ILE A 45 9.21 0.78 11.28
C ILE A 45 10.68 1.19 11.24
N PRO A 46 11.47 0.96 12.28
CA PRO A 46 12.88 1.38 12.31
C PRO A 46 13.76 0.64 11.30
N GLY A 47 13.27 -0.51 10.78
CA GLY A 47 14.06 -1.37 9.92
C GLY A 47 15.01 -2.28 10.70
N VAL A 48 15.82 -3.02 9.95
CA VAL A 48 16.85 -3.92 10.48
C VAL A 48 18.16 -3.57 9.77
N ASP A 49 19.24 -3.47 10.53
CA ASP A 49 20.58 -3.33 9.98
C ASP A 49 21.03 -4.67 9.36
N TYR A 50 20.77 -4.82 8.06
CA TYR A 50 21.04 -6.05 7.33
C TYR A 50 22.53 -6.25 7.01
N GLU A 51 23.35 -5.21 7.07
CA GLU A 51 24.79 -5.31 6.75
C GLU A 51 25.55 -6.13 7.80
N SER A 52 25.03 -6.17 9.01
CA SER A 52 25.59 -6.98 10.12
C SER A 52 25.08 -8.42 10.16
N LEU A 53 24.06 -8.77 9.36
CA LEU A 53 23.41 -10.08 9.38
C LEU A 53 24.05 -11.05 8.38
N ASP A 54 24.23 -12.30 8.80
CA ASP A 54 24.55 -13.38 7.88
C ASP A 54 23.31 -13.81 7.04
N ARG A 55 23.53 -14.67 6.04
CA ARG A 55 22.43 -15.13 5.16
C ARG A 55 21.31 -15.83 5.92
N SER A 56 21.64 -16.60 6.93
CA SER A 56 20.63 -17.35 7.71
C SER A 56 19.79 -16.41 8.55
N GLU A 57 20.39 -15.37 9.09
CA GLU A 57 19.71 -14.30 9.83
C GLU A 57 18.83 -13.44 8.92
N GLN A 58 19.32 -13.11 7.71
CA GLN A 58 18.52 -12.41 6.71
C GLN A 58 17.28 -13.21 6.30
N ASP A 59 17.46 -14.50 6.01
CA ASP A 59 16.35 -15.41 5.67
C ASP A 59 15.37 -15.57 6.85
N TYR A 60 15.87 -15.60 8.07
CA TYR A 60 15.04 -15.64 9.27
C TYR A 60 14.21 -14.37 9.42
N ALA A 61 14.82 -13.19 9.25
CA ALA A 61 14.13 -11.91 9.31
C ALA A 61 13.00 -11.81 8.27
N VAL A 62 13.27 -12.26 7.02
CA VAL A 62 12.27 -12.30 5.94
C VAL A 62 11.11 -13.24 6.31
N LYS A 63 11.41 -14.45 6.79
CA LYS A 63 10.36 -15.41 7.20
C LYS A 63 9.52 -14.90 8.37
N ARG A 64 10.13 -14.16 9.29
CA ARG A 64 9.42 -13.53 10.42
C ARG A 64 8.50 -12.41 9.92
N LEU A 65 8.96 -11.57 8.99
CA LEU A 65 8.13 -10.54 8.38
C LEU A 65 6.97 -11.16 7.59
N GLU A 66 7.23 -12.21 6.81
CA GLU A 66 6.18 -12.95 6.10
C GLU A 66 5.13 -13.51 7.07
N ALA A 67 5.58 -14.13 8.17
CA ALA A 67 4.68 -14.65 9.19
C ALA A 67 3.86 -13.54 9.86
N ALA A 68 4.47 -12.38 10.13
CA ALA A 68 3.80 -11.24 10.72
C ALA A 68 2.73 -10.64 9.78
N LEU A 69 3.02 -10.54 8.48
CA LEU A 69 2.07 -10.05 7.47
C LEU A 69 0.82 -10.94 7.35
N LYS A 70 0.88 -12.22 7.74
CA LYS A 70 -0.30 -13.11 7.80
C LYS A 70 -1.35 -12.66 8.83
N ALA A 71 -1.04 -11.72 9.73
CA ALA A 71 -2.01 -11.08 10.62
C ALA A 71 -3.06 -10.28 9.82
N PHE A 72 -2.72 -9.86 8.59
CA PHE A 72 -3.61 -9.11 7.72
C PHE A 72 -4.26 -10.06 6.71
N GLY A 73 -5.50 -10.45 6.98
CA GLY A 73 -6.29 -11.30 6.10
C GLY A 73 -7.09 -10.51 5.05
N PRO A 74 -8.01 -11.18 4.34
CA PRO A 74 -8.86 -10.53 3.35
C PRO A 74 -9.64 -9.34 3.93
N GLY A 75 -9.67 -8.25 3.15
CA GLY A 75 -10.26 -6.98 3.54
C GLY A 75 -9.27 -6.01 4.16
N PHE A 76 -8.01 -6.41 4.32
CA PHE A 76 -6.93 -5.49 4.61
C PHE A 76 -6.21 -5.07 3.33
N HIS A 77 -5.68 -3.84 3.33
CA HIS A 77 -4.70 -3.33 2.39
C HIS A 77 -3.47 -2.91 3.19
N VAL A 78 -2.33 -3.40 2.81
CA VAL A 78 -1.06 -3.09 3.45
C VAL A 78 -0.24 -2.25 2.50
N TYR A 79 -0.08 -0.98 2.84
CA TYR A 79 0.79 -0.04 2.11
C TYR A 79 2.11 0.08 2.86
N GLN A 80 3.21 -0.17 2.17
CA GLN A 80 4.54 0.13 2.69
C GLN A 80 5.10 1.35 1.98
N TYR A 81 5.59 2.30 2.74
CA TYR A 81 6.26 3.50 2.26
C TYR A 81 7.70 3.46 2.72
N LEU A 82 8.64 3.50 1.78
CA LEU A 82 10.05 3.66 2.06
C LEU A 82 10.47 5.03 1.54
N PHE A 83 10.76 5.96 2.41
CA PHE A 83 11.27 7.28 2.08
C PHE A 83 12.79 7.27 2.09
N LYS A 84 13.38 7.84 1.06
CA LYS A 84 14.78 8.19 1.01
C LYS A 84 14.89 9.68 0.72
N SER A 85 15.38 10.44 1.68
CA SER A 85 15.54 11.89 1.56
C SER A 85 16.92 12.33 2.02
N ASN A 86 17.49 13.31 1.31
CA ASN A 86 18.71 13.98 1.76
C ASN A 86 18.42 14.97 2.88
N ARG A 87 19.48 15.55 3.47
CA ARG A 87 19.40 16.51 4.59
C ARG A 87 18.72 15.94 5.83
N PRO A 88 19.18 14.77 6.33
CA PRO A 88 18.63 14.16 7.51
C PRO A 88 18.74 15.11 8.71
N ASP A 89 17.79 15.01 9.63
CA ASP A 89 17.92 15.62 10.92
C ASP A 89 18.82 14.75 11.80
N ILE A 90 20.02 15.22 12.09
CA ILE A 90 21.02 14.49 12.87
C ILE A 90 20.95 14.98 14.31
N PRO A 91 20.45 14.16 15.25
CA PRO A 91 20.37 14.55 16.64
C PRO A 91 21.76 14.60 17.27
N PHE A 92 22.03 15.65 18.03
CA PHE A 92 23.24 15.81 18.82
C PHE A 92 22.87 16.00 20.28
N ALA A 93 23.53 15.25 21.16
CA ALA A 93 23.42 15.45 22.59
C ALA A 93 24.24 16.68 22.97
N LYS A 94 23.80 17.42 24.02
CA LYS A 94 24.54 18.48 24.64
C LYS A 94 25.29 17.94 25.86
N TYR A 95 26.51 18.41 26.07
CA TYR A 95 27.36 17.98 27.17
C TYR A 95 27.83 19.18 27.97
N ASP A 96 27.95 19.01 29.29
CA ASP A 96 28.40 20.08 30.19
C ASP A 96 29.92 20.27 30.12
N ASP A 97 30.67 19.27 29.68
CA ASP A 97 32.11 19.37 29.47
C ASP A 97 32.42 20.19 28.21
N PRO A 98 33.14 21.33 28.32
CA PRO A 98 33.41 22.22 27.19
C PRO A 98 34.29 21.59 26.10
N ILE A 99 35.14 20.61 26.46
CA ILE A 99 35.98 19.91 25.49
C ILE A 99 35.12 18.94 24.67
N VAL A 100 34.25 18.22 25.33
CA VAL A 100 33.30 17.29 24.66
C VAL A 100 32.33 18.07 23.77
N GLU A 101 31.78 19.18 24.29
CA GLU A 101 30.85 20.03 23.51
C GLU A 101 31.54 20.64 22.28
N ALA A 102 32.79 21.07 22.37
CA ALA A 102 33.57 21.57 21.22
C ALA A 102 33.79 20.47 20.17
N ALA A 103 34.07 19.24 20.59
CA ALA A 103 34.23 18.10 19.69
C ALA A 103 32.91 17.75 18.98
N ILE A 104 31.78 17.73 19.68
CA ILE A 104 30.44 17.52 19.13
C ILE A 104 30.06 18.61 18.13
N GLU A 105 30.34 19.88 18.45
CA GLU A 105 30.09 21.01 17.55
C GLU A 105 30.91 20.92 16.26
N GLN A 106 32.18 20.48 16.33
CA GLN A 106 33.00 20.21 15.14
C GLN A 106 32.41 19.09 14.28
N ARG A 107 31.97 18.03 14.95
CA ARG A 107 31.29 16.89 14.24
C ARG A 107 29.99 17.35 13.60
N ARG A 108 29.20 18.17 14.26
CA ARG A 108 27.98 18.78 13.73
C ARG A 108 28.27 19.57 12.46
N LYS A 109 29.23 20.46 12.47
CA LYS A 109 29.66 21.25 11.30
C LYS A 109 30.14 20.39 10.15
N PHE A 110 30.82 19.30 10.44
CA PHE A 110 31.26 18.33 9.41
C PHE A 110 30.06 17.66 8.72
N PHE A 111 29.06 17.23 9.46
CA PHE A 111 27.85 16.64 8.88
C PHE A 111 26.98 17.68 8.18
N GLU A 112 26.84 18.87 8.71
CA GLU A 112 26.12 19.98 8.06
C GLU A 112 26.74 20.34 6.71
N ALA A 113 28.05 20.37 6.59
CA ALA A 113 28.75 20.62 5.32
C ALA A 113 28.51 19.50 4.27
N LYS A 114 28.17 18.28 4.72
CA LYS A 114 27.87 17.14 3.83
C LYS A 114 26.37 16.83 3.71
N ARG A 115 25.50 17.66 4.26
CA ARG A 115 24.07 17.40 4.41
C ARG A 115 23.39 17.02 3.12
N ASP A 116 23.79 17.59 1.99
CA ASP A 116 23.20 17.28 0.68
C ASP A 116 23.58 15.89 0.14
N HIS A 117 24.62 15.28 0.68
CA HIS A 117 25.10 13.93 0.31
C HIS A 117 24.73 12.84 1.33
N LEU A 118 24.13 13.24 2.45
CA LEU A 118 23.65 12.31 3.45
C LEU A 118 22.17 12.03 3.22
N TYR A 119 21.82 10.75 3.23
CA TYR A 119 20.44 10.30 3.02
C TYR A 119 19.96 9.55 4.26
N GLN A 120 18.72 9.82 4.61
CA GLN A 120 17.97 9.09 5.63
C GLN A 120 16.97 8.18 4.94
N ILE A 121 16.81 6.98 5.49
CA ILE A 121 15.79 6.03 5.08
C ILE A 121 14.80 5.89 6.23
N GLU A 122 13.51 5.99 5.92
CA GLU A 122 12.42 5.81 6.88
C GLU A 122 11.36 4.92 6.26
N ILE A 123 10.84 4.00 7.05
CA ILE A 123 9.86 3.02 6.60
C ILE A 123 8.58 3.20 7.40
N PHE A 124 7.46 3.30 6.68
CA PHE A 124 6.13 3.34 7.28
C PHE A 124 5.24 2.28 6.66
N TYR A 125 4.37 1.72 7.48
CA TYR A 125 3.27 0.89 7.01
C TYR A 125 1.95 1.61 7.29
N CYS A 126 1.10 1.74 6.26
CA CYS A 126 -0.26 2.19 6.41
C CYS A 126 -1.17 0.98 6.23
N ILE A 127 -1.81 0.55 7.31
CA ILE A 127 -2.69 -0.61 7.34
C ILE A 127 -4.13 -0.12 7.23
N LEU A 128 -4.80 -0.46 6.15
CA LEU A 128 -6.18 -0.09 5.89
C LEU A 128 -7.06 -1.33 5.99
N LEU A 129 -8.16 -1.23 6.73
CA LEU A 129 -9.23 -2.20 6.79
C LEU A 129 -10.44 -1.65 6.05
N GLU A 130 -10.86 -2.35 4.99
CA GLU A 130 -12.09 -2.00 4.24
C GLU A 130 -13.30 -1.96 5.17
N GLY A 131 -13.98 -0.83 5.19
CA GLY A 131 -15.20 -0.65 5.98
C GLY A 131 -16.37 -1.50 5.48
N ALA A 132 -17.34 -1.73 6.32
CA ALA A 132 -18.54 -2.50 6.00
C ALA A 132 -19.34 -1.94 4.80
N ARG A 133 -19.08 -0.69 4.40
CA ARG A 133 -19.70 -0.05 3.24
C ARG A 133 -19.22 -0.67 1.91
N SER A 134 -18.02 -1.24 1.88
CA SER A 134 -17.48 -1.93 0.69
C SER A 134 -18.05 -3.34 0.53
N LYS A 135 -18.51 -4.00 1.59
CA LYS A 135 -18.99 -5.39 1.56
C LYS A 135 -20.46 -5.50 1.95
N THR A 136 -21.34 -5.40 0.96
CA THR A 136 -22.60 -6.16 0.77
C THR A 136 -23.66 -6.24 1.88
N GLY A 137 -23.51 -5.61 3.04
CA GLY A 137 -24.53 -5.70 4.07
C GLY A 137 -25.41 -4.45 4.18
N VAL A 138 -24.83 -3.34 4.60
CA VAL A 138 -25.58 -2.10 4.86
C VAL A 138 -25.70 -1.24 3.60
N GLY A 139 -24.65 -1.17 2.77
CA GLY A 139 -24.69 -0.41 1.51
C GLY A 139 -25.64 -1.04 0.49
N ALA A 140 -25.71 -2.37 0.41
CA ALA A 140 -26.67 -3.08 -0.41
C ALA A 140 -28.10 -2.95 0.12
N ALA A 141 -28.29 -2.91 1.43
CA ALA A 141 -29.59 -2.66 2.06
C ALA A 141 -30.06 -1.22 1.77
N ILE A 142 -29.16 -0.21 1.93
CA ILE A 142 -29.48 1.19 1.62
C ILE A 142 -29.72 1.37 0.11
N ALA A 143 -28.92 0.74 -0.76
CA ALA A 143 -29.13 0.80 -2.21
C ALA A 143 -30.41 0.07 -2.65
N ARG A 144 -30.84 -0.98 -1.95
CA ARG A 144 -32.14 -1.63 -2.14
C ARG A 144 -33.30 -0.74 -1.73
N ILE A 145 -33.19 -0.09 -0.58
CA ILE A 145 -34.19 0.87 -0.07
C ILE A 145 -34.34 2.07 -1.02
N LEU A 146 -33.22 2.55 -1.59
CA LEU A 146 -33.23 3.64 -2.57
C LEU A 146 -33.73 3.21 -3.97
N ARG A 147 -33.60 1.94 -4.34
CA ARG A 147 -34.09 1.44 -5.63
C ARG A 147 -35.55 1.02 -5.63
N ASP A 148 -36.08 0.54 -4.53
CA ASP A 148 -37.47 0.12 -4.38
C ASP A 148 -38.01 0.50 -2.99
N PRO A 149 -38.39 1.78 -2.80
CA PRO A 149 -38.92 2.26 -1.53
C PRO A 149 -40.28 1.66 -1.17
N ALA A 150 -41.04 1.15 -2.16
CA ALA A 150 -42.38 0.59 -1.92
C ALA A 150 -42.33 -0.85 -1.43
N GLY A 151 -41.38 -1.66 -1.90
CA GLY A 151 -41.21 -3.05 -1.45
C GLY A 151 -40.52 -3.19 -0.07
N ALA A 152 -39.69 -2.21 0.30
CA ALA A 152 -38.97 -2.22 1.56
C ALA A 152 -39.81 -1.78 2.77
N VAL A 153 -40.94 -1.10 2.58
CA VAL A 153 -41.80 -0.58 3.62
C VAL A 153 -42.66 -1.69 4.29
N GLY A 154 -42.81 -2.84 3.61
CA GLY A 154 -43.61 -3.97 4.11
C GLY A 154 -42.98 -4.79 5.24
N GLU A 155 -41.65 -4.87 5.30
CA GLU A 155 -40.94 -5.75 6.26
C GLU A 155 -40.18 -5.01 7.36
N LEU A 156 -39.92 -3.72 7.24
CA LEU A 156 -39.15 -2.94 8.19
C LEU A 156 -39.96 -1.75 8.77
N LYS A 157 -40.94 -2.02 9.63
CA LYS A 157 -41.45 -1.04 10.58
C LYS A 157 -40.44 -0.74 11.70
N VAL A 158 -39.17 -0.59 11.33
CA VAL A 158 -38.18 0.02 12.23
C VAL A 158 -38.12 1.49 11.81
N GLN A 159 -38.60 2.36 12.66
CA GLN A 159 -38.36 3.79 12.57
C GLN A 159 -36.85 4.01 12.65
N PHE A 160 -36.17 4.08 11.49
CA PHE A 160 -34.79 4.54 11.43
C PHE A 160 -34.76 6.03 11.72
N THR A 161 -34.73 6.37 12.96
CA THR A 161 -34.37 7.73 13.37
C THR A 161 -32.89 7.96 13.01
N ASN A 162 -32.53 9.21 12.68
CA ASN A 162 -31.12 9.59 12.42
C ASN A 162 -30.16 9.11 13.53
N ASP A 163 -30.64 9.02 14.77
CA ASP A 163 -29.85 8.59 15.93
C ASP A 163 -29.62 7.08 15.98
N SER A 164 -30.55 6.25 15.52
CA SER A 164 -30.34 4.80 15.45
C SER A 164 -29.37 4.45 14.29
N MET A 165 -29.41 5.17 13.18
CA MET A 165 -28.42 5.01 12.09
C MET A 165 -27.02 5.45 12.52
N LYS A 166 -26.90 6.56 13.24
CA LYS A 166 -25.60 7.01 13.80
C LYS A 166 -25.05 6.00 14.80
N THR A 167 -25.89 5.45 15.66
CA THR A 167 -25.49 4.44 16.65
C THR A 167 -25.04 3.14 15.98
N LEU A 168 -25.78 2.66 14.97
CA LEU A 168 -25.39 1.49 14.17
C LEU A 168 -24.06 1.70 13.46
N LEU A 169 -23.88 2.84 12.80
CA LEU A 169 -22.63 3.19 12.13
C LEU A 169 -21.46 3.25 13.11
N ARG A 170 -21.66 3.85 14.27
CA ARG A 170 -20.66 3.91 15.34
C ARG A 170 -20.29 2.53 15.85
N THR A 171 -21.25 1.66 16.08
CA THR A 171 -21.01 0.28 16.55
C THR A 171 -20.21 -0.53 15.51
N HIS A 172 -20.51 -0.37 14.22
CA HIS A 172 -19.75 -1.02 13.15
C HIS A 172 -18.30 -0.51 13.08
N ILE A 173 -18.10 0.80 13.14
CA ILE A 173 -16.76 1.39 13.16
C ILE A 173 -15.98 0.94 14.39
N GLU A 174 -16.58 0.87 15.56
CA GLU A 174 -15.93 0.38 16.78
C GLU A 174 -15.59 -1.11 16.72
N HIS A 175 -16.38 -1.92 16.02
CA HIS A 175 -16.06 -3.32 15.75
C HIS A 175 -14.86 -3.44 14.79
N ASP A 176 -14.88 -2.71 13.68
CA ASP A 176 -13.81 -2.72 12.68
C ASP A 176 -12.51 -2.14 13.27
N LEU A 177 -12.62 -1.13 14.13
CA LEU A 177 -11.47 -0.58 14.85
C LEU A 177 -10.81 -1.63 15.76
N ARG A 178 -11.60 -2.40 16.51
CA ARG A 178 -11.06 -3.49 17.34
C ARG A 178 -10.36 -4.56 16.50
N ARG A 179 -10.92 -4.90 15.35
CA ARG A 179 -10.32 -5.85 14.42
C ARG A 179 -8.99 -5.32 13.85
N LEU A 180 -8.97 -4.05 13.43
CA LEU A 180 -7.77 -3.38 12.94
C LEU A 180 -6.68 -3.36 14.02
N ASP A 181 -7.03 -2.89 15.24
CA ASP A 181 -6.10 -2.81 16.35
C ASP A 181 -5.53 -4.19 16.72
N GLN A 182 -6.37 -5.22 16.84
CA GLN A 182 -5.93 -6.58 17.12
C GLN A 182 -4.94 -7.11 16.08
N SER A 183 -5.19 -6.87 14.79
CA SER A 183 -4.29 -7.30 13.72
C SER A 183 -2.97 -6.52 13.73
N VAL A 184 -3.01 -5.21 13.96
CA VAL A 184 -1.81 -4.36 14.08
C VAL A 184 -0.98 -4.75 15.30
N GLN A 185 -1.61 -4.99 16.45
CA GLN A 185 -0.91 -5.46 17.65
C GLN A 185 -0.31 -6.86 17.48
N ALA A 186 -0.99 -7.76 16.76
CA ALA A 186 -0.46 -9.09 16.44
C ALA A 186 0.78 -8.98 15.55
N PHE A 187 0.72 -8.14 14.50
CA PHE A 187 1.85 -7.84 13.64
C PHE A 187 3.04 -7.27 14.42
N ALA A 188 2.83 -6.26 15.24
CA ALA A 188 3.87 -5.62 16.04
C ALA A 188 4.51 -6.59 17.03
N ARG A 189 3.71 -7.41 17.74
CA ARG A 189 4.22 -8.40 18.69
C ARG A 189 5.08 -9.48 18.02
N GLN A 190 4.74 -9.90 16.81
CA GLN A 190 5.49 -10.92 16.09
C GLN A 190 6.88 -10.46 15.66
N LEU A 191 7.06 -9.14 15.53
CA LEU A 191 8.33 -8.50 15.14
C LEU A 191 9.09 -7.92 16.34
N ALA A 192 8.52 -7.91 17.55
CA ALA A 192 9.07 -7.24 18.73
C ALA A 192 10.45 -7.72 19.16
N ASP A 193 10.82 -8.98 18.83
CA ASP A 193 12.11 -9.57 19.20
C ASP A 193 13.30 -8.92 18.48
N PHE A 194 13.08 -8.32 17.31
CA PHE A 194 14.17 -7.75 16.52
C PHE A 194 13.92 -6.33 16.01
N MET A 195 12.70 -5.81 16.14
CA MET A 195 12.41 -4.38 15.87
C MET A 195 11.23 -3.89 16.70
N GLN A 196 11.33 -2.67 17.19
CA GLN A 196 10.25 -2.02 17.92
C GLN A 196 9.43 -1.18 16.94
N ILE A 197 8.20 -1.61 16.69
CA ILE A 197 7.25 -0.90 15.82
C ILE A 197 6.51 0.14 16.65
N GLU A 198 6.45 1.37 16.15
CA GLU A 198 5.69 2.44 16.75
C GLU A 198 4.39 2.66 15.96
N ILE A 199 3.25 2.64 16.68
CA ILE A 199 1.96 3.07 16.11
C ILE A 199 1.90 4.59 16.24
N LEU A 200 1.83 5.30 15.11
CA LEU A 200 1.86 6.75 15.12
C LEU A 200 0.56 7.32 15.72
N ASN A 201 0.72 8.34 16.56
CA ASN A 201 -0.38 9.16 17.04
C ASN A 201 -0.88 10.13 15.94
N GLN A 202 -1.96 10.87 16.21
CA GLN A 202 -2.53 11.83 15.26
C GLN A 202 -1.50 12.78 14.66
N GLN A 203 -0.58 13.31 15.48
CA GLN A 203 0.45 14.23 15.03
C GLN A 203 1.45 13.55 14.07
N GLY A 204 1.88 12.34 14.39
CA GLY A 204 2.79 11.55 13.56
C GLY A 204 2.15 11.20 12.22
N GLN A 205 0.90 10.73 12.25
CA GLN A 205 0.15 10.42 11.03
C GLN A 205 -0.10 11.67 10.17
N PHE A 206 -0.43 12.79 10.78
CA PHE A 206 -0.62 14.05 10.08
C PHE A 206 0.67 14.49 9.36
N THR A 207 1.81 14.41 10.04
CA THR A 207 3.12 14.70 9.46
C THR A 207 3.43 13.76 8.30
N PHE A 208 3.14 12.45 8.45
CA PHE A 208 3.29 11.45 7.40
C PHE A 208 2.47 11.80 6.15
N PHE A 209 1.18 12.13 6.30
CA PHE A 209 0.32 12.51 5.15
C PHE A 209 0.79 13.78 4.48
N ARG A 210 1.20 14.79 5.26
CA ARG A 210 1.71 16.04 4.69
C ARG A 210 2.98 15.82 3.90
N ARG A 211 3.85 14.92 4.34
CA ARG A 211 5.10 14.57 3.65
C ARG A 211 4.89 13.93 2.28
N LEU A 212 3.78 13.24 2.06
CA LEU A 212 3.43 12.66 0.76
C LEU A 212 3.10 13.73 -0.29
N LEU A 213 2.62 14.88 0.13
CA LEU A 213 2.08 15.94 -0.74
C LEU A 213 2.85 17.25 -0.67
N ASN A 214 3.88 17.34 0.20
CA ASN A 214 4.69 18.53 0.37
C ASN A 214 6.15 18.12 0.59
N TYR A 215 7.05 18.73 -0.14
CA TYR A 215 8.47 18.34 -0.13
C TYR A 215 9.38 19.35 0.56
N ASP A 216 8.84 20.48 1.00
CA ASP A 216 9.55 21.45 1.83
C ASP A 216 9.31 21.17 3.33
N ASP A 217 10.38 21.12 4.14
CA ASP A 217 10.30 20.82 5.58
C ASP A 217 9.31 21.72 6.33
N TRP A 218 9.25 23.01 5.99
CA TRP A 218 8.33 23.95 6.63
C TRP A 218 6.85 23.70 6.27
N ARG A 219 6.58 23.14 5.06
CA ARG A 219 5.24 22.80 4.63
C ARG A 219 4.74 21.50 5.26
N VAL A 220 5.65 20.62 5.65
CA VAL A 220 5.32 19.37 6.35
C VAL A 220 4.96 19.64 7.82
N LYS A 221 5.60 20.62 8.46
CA LYS A 221 5.32 20.98 9.85
C LYS A 221 3.91 21.55 10.03
N GLY A 222 3.21 21.11 11.07
CA GLY A 222 1.87 21.58 11.40
C GLY A 222 1.21 20.69 12.43
N ARG A 223 0.03 21.08 12.88
CA ARG A 223 -0.81 20.29 13.80
C ARG A 223 -2.19 20.07 13.19
N PRO A 224 -2.77 18.90 13.32
CA PRO A 224 -4.13 18.65 12.83
C PRO A 224 -5.15 19.47 13.62
N GLN A 225 -6.13 20.00 12.90
CA GLN A 225 -7.26 20.72 13.49
C GLN A 225 -8.48 19.82 13.46
N SER A 226 -9.11 19.60 14.60
CA SER A 226 -10.27 18.71 14.73
C SER A 226 -11.56 19.26 14.07
N THR A 227 -11.59 20.54 13.74
CA THR A 227 -12.74 21.22 13.15
C THR A 227 -12.79 21.18 11.61
N GLN A 228 -11.70 20.70 10.97
CA GLN A 228 -11.57 20.65 9.52
C GLN A 228 -11.34 19.22 9.05
N PHE A 229 -11.82 18.89 7.84
CA PHE A 229 -11.52 17.63 7.20
C PHE A 229 -10.02 17.50 6.93
N LEU A 230 -9.51 16.28 7.05
CA LEU A 230 -8.07 16.02 6.97
C LEU A 230 -7.50 16.29 5.59
N ASP A 231 -8.26 16.03 4.53
CA ASP A 231 -7.87 16.28 3.13
C ASP A 231 -7.53 17.76 2.85
N TYR A 232 -8.24 18.70 3.47
CA TYR A 232 -7.96 20.13 3.33
C TYR A 232 -6.69 20.58 4.05
N GLN A 233 -6.27 19.83 5.07
CA GLN A 233 -5.16 20.22 5.92
C GLN A 233 -3.80 19.66 5.44
N VAL A 234 -3.82 18.58 4.63
CA VAL A 234 -2.59 17.86 4.25
C VAL A 234 -1.87 18.48 3.06
N VAL A 235 -2.55 19.27 2.22
CA VAL A 235 -1.98 19.91 1.04
C VAL A 235 -1.69 21.37 1.33
N ASN A 236 -0.42 21.76 1.27
CA ASN A 236 0.02 23.15 1.44
C ASN A 236 0.86 23.64 0.24
N SER A 237 1.04 22.81 -0.75
CA SER A 237 1.80 23.10 -1.96
C SER A 237 0.86 23.30 -3.13
N ASP A 238 1.15 24.26 -3.98
CA ASP A 238 0.49 24.36 -5.27
C ASP A 238 0.92 23.18 -6.13
N ILE A 239 -0.03 22.55 -6.81
CA ILE A 239 0.22 21.39 -7.66
C ILE A 239 -0.22 21.72 -9.08
N GLU A 240 0.74 21.69 -9.99
CA GLU A 240 0.52 21.89 -11.42
C GLU A 240 0.85 20.59 -12.16
N ALA A 241 -0.06 20.16 -13.03
CA ALA A 241 0.13 18.97 -13.84
C ALA A 241 0.71 19.34 -15.20
N GLU A 242 1.91 18.89 -15.47
CA GLU A 242 2.56 18.97 -16.77
C GLU A 242 2.45 17.63 -17.51
N ARG A 243 2.90 17.58 -18.75
CA ARG A 243 2.74 16.39 -19.60
C ARG A 243 3.48 15.15 -19.06
N ASP A 244 4.66 15.34 -18.49
CA ASP A 244 5.57 14.26 -18.09
C ASP A 244 6.00 14.34 -16.63
N HIS A 245 5.53 15.35 -15.89
CA HIS A 245 5.81 15.53 -14.47
C HIS A 245 4.72 16.34 -13.76
N LEU A 246 4.76 16.35 -12.45
CA LEU A 246 4.02 17.26 -11.60
C LEU A 246 4.98 18.31 -11.04
N ARG A 247 4.55 19.54 -10.98
CA ARG A 247 5.22 20.57 -10.19
C ARG A 247 4.47 20.70 -8.85
N VAL A 248 5.18 20.51 -7.75
CA VAL A 248 4.63 20.58 -6.40
C VAL A 248 5.43 21.63 -5.62
N GLY A 249 4.91 22.86 -5.55
CA GLY A 249 5.70 24.01 -5.09
C GLY A 249 6.95 24.20 -5.98
N ASP A 250 8.14 24.18 -5.35
CA ASP A 250 9.42 24.32 -6.05
C ASP A 250 10.03 22.97 -6.47
N HIS A 251 9.27 21.88 -6.40
CA HIS A 251 9.76 20.55 -6.72
C HIS A 251 9.13 19.99 -7.99
N ILE A 252 9.95 19.33 -8.79
CA ILE A 252 9.53 18.49 -9.91
C ILE A 252 9.36 17.07 -9.37
N VAL A 253 8.20 16.47 -9.66
CA VAL A 253 7.83 15.14 -9.21
C VAL A 253 7.54 14.25 -10.40
N ARG A 254 8.16 13.07 -10.44
CA ARG A 254 7.93 12.04 -11.47
C ARG A 254 7.55 10.73 -10.81
N VAL A 255 6.59 10.05 -11.42
CA VAL A 255 6.08 8.78 -10.91
C VAL A 255 6.43 7.66 -11.88
N LEU A 256 7.03 6.60 -11.36
CA LEU A 256 7.34 5.36 -12.06
C LEU A 256 6.52 4.24 -11.40
N THR A 257 5.80 3.49 -12.20
CA THR A 257 5.05 2.34 -11.69
C THR A 257 5.51 1.04 -12.35
N MET A 258 5.49 -0.04 -11.59
CA MET A 258 5.81 -1.36 -12.11
C MET A 258 4.67 -1.83 -13.03
N LYS A 259 4.99 -2.09 -14.30
CA LYS A 259 4.03 -2.57 -15.28
C LYS A 259 3.85 -4.10 -15.21
N GLU A 260 4.95 -4.81 -15.04
CA GLU A 260 4.98 -6.26 -14.97
C GLU A 260 5.79 -6.68 -13.74
N ALA A 261 5.23 -7.61 -12.97
CA ALA A 261 5.94 -8.18 -11.83
C ALA A 261 7.11 -9.05 -12.32
N VAL A 262 8.20 -9.03 -11.57
CA VAL A 262 9.30 -9.97 -11.79
C VAL A 262 8.85 -11.39 -11.46
N THR A 263 9.38 -12.38 -12.16
CA THR A 263 9.03 -13.80 -11.98
C THR A 263 9.49 -14.33 -10.63
N GLU A 264 10.62 -13.84 -10.13
CA GLU A 264 11.19 -14.24 -8.85
C GLU A 264 11.68 -13.01 -8.09
N THR A 265 11.48 -13.01 -6.79
CA THR A 265 12.03 -12.00 -5.88
C THR A 265 12.98 -12.65 -4.89
N ARG A 266 13.96 -11.88 -4.44
CA ARG A 266 14.92 -12.26 -3.41
C ARG A 266 15.15 -11.10 -2.46
N PRO A 267 15.60 -11.36 -1.22
CA PRO A 267 16.03 -10.28 -0.34
C PRO A 267 17.00 -9.34 -1.04
N LEU A 268 16.90 -8.05 -0.75
CA LEU A 268 17.77 -6.99 -1.27
C LEU A 268 17.67 -6.72 -2.79
N VAL A 269 16.64 -7.21 -3.49
CA VAL A 269 16.47 -6.95 -4.94
C VAL A 269 16.40 -5.45 -5.26
N LEU A 270 15.88 -4.64 -4.33
CA LEU A 270 15.78 -3.18 -4.48
C LEU A 270 16.96 -2.41 -3.86
N ASP A 271 17.98 -3.07 -3.33
CA ASP A 271 19.14 -2.41 -2.69
C ASP A 271 19.84 -1.42 -3.63
N ALA A 272 19.89 -1.73 -4.93
CA ALA A 272 20.44 -0.83 -5.94
C ALA A 272 19.74 0.54 -5.99
N LEU A 273 18.43 0.61 -5.69
CA LEU A 273 17.69 1.88 -5.62
C LEU A 273 18.17 2.75 -4.46
N LEU A 274 18.53 2.12 -3.35
CA LEU A 274 18.99 2.84 -2.16
C LEU A 274 20.36 3.50 -2.37
N LYS A 275 21.14 3.07 -3.37
CA LYS A 275 22.44 3.64 -3.73
C LYS A 275 22.34 4.87 -4.66
N ILE A 276 21.17 5.09 -5.29
CA ILE A 276 20.97 6.23 -6.19
C ILE A 276 20.94 7.53 -5.38
N PRO A 277 21.76 8.54 -5.69
CA PRO A 277 21.80 9.80 -4.96
C PRO A 277 20.63 10.73 -5.36
N ALA A 278 19.41 10.33 -5.03
CA ALA A 278 18.19 11.06 -5.33
C ALA A 278 17.21 10.95 -4.17
N ASN A 279 16.32 11.94 -4.06
CA ASN A 279 15.18 11.89 -3.16
C ASN A 279 14.02 11.15 -3.83
N PHE A 280 13.50 10.17 -3.16
CA PHE A 280 12.33 9.41 -3.62
C PHE A 280 11.63 8.73 -2.45
N TYR A 281 10.41 8.30 -2.70
CA TYR A 281 9.79 7.28 -1.88
C TYR A 281 9.23 6.15 -2.75
N VAL A 282 9.31 4.93 -2.22
CA VAL A 282 8.73 3.74 -2.83
C VAL A 282 7.45 3.42 -2.07
N VAL A 283 6.37 3.21 -2.81
CA VAL A 283 5.11 2.72 -2.25
C VAL A 283 4.87 1.34 -2.81
N THR A 284 4.68 0.37 -1.92
CA THR A 284 4.14 -0.93 -2.29
C THR A 284 2.77 -1.10 -1.67
N GLU A 285 1.86 -1.69 -2.41
CA GLU A 285 0.55 -2.09 -1.93
C GLU A 285 0.42 -3.60 -2.05
N TRP A 286 -0.06 -4.23 -1.00
CA TRP A 286 -0.41 -5.63 -1.00
C TRP A 286 -1.82 -5.82 -0.43
N THR A 287 -2.66 -6.53 -1.18
CA THR A 287 -4.03 -6.83 -0.82
C THR A 287 -4.24 -8.34 -0.84
N PRO A 288 -4.36 -9.01 0.32
CA PRO A 288 -4.53 -10.46 0.38
C PRO A 288 -5.87 -10.89 -0.20
N LEU A 289 -5.84 -11.87 -1.08
CA LEU A 289 -7.03 -12.49 -1.64
C LEU A 289 -7.59 -13.57 -0.72
N PRO A 290 -8.92 -13.73 -0.62
CA PRO A 290 -9.53 -14.91 -0.02
C PRO A 290 -9.02 -16.19 -0.69
N ALA A 291 -8.68 -17.22 0.09
CA ALA A 291 -8.06 -18.44 -0.42
C ALA A 291 -8.90 -19.15 -1.53
N ASP A 292 -10.22 -19.07 -1.41
CA ASP A 292 -11.15 -19.61 -2.44
C ASP A 292 -11.07 -18.81 -3.74
N LYS A 293 -10.97 -17.49 -3.68
CA LYS A 293 -10.78 -16.63 -4.86
C LYS A 293 -9.41 -16.84 -5.49
N ALA A 294 -8.36 -16.89 -4.68
CA ALA A 294 -7.00 -17.17 -5.13
C ALA A 294 -6.93 -18.51 -5.88
N ARG A 295 -7.48 -19.59 -5.31
CA ARG A 295 -7.55 -20.89 -5.95
C ARG A 295 -8.35 -20.88 -7.25
N LYS A 296 -9.47 -20.16 -7.29
CA LYS A 296 -10.30 -20.02 -8.52
C LYS A 296 -9.52 -19.31 -9.62
N GLU A 297 -8.82 -18.22 -9.30
CA GLU A 297 -8.05 -17.45 -10.27
C GLU A 297 -6.87 -18.26 -10.82
N VAL A 298 -6.09 -18.92 -9.96
CA VAL A 298 -4.99 -19.79 -10.39
C VAL A 298 -5.51 -20.95 -11.27
N ASN A 299 -6.61 -21.60 -10.88
CA ASN A 299 -7.21 -22.67 -11.69
C ASN A 299 -7.75 -22.17 -13.02
N LYS A 300 -8.32 -20.96 -13.08
CA LYS A 300 -8.78 -20.33 -14.31
C LYS A 300 -7.63 -20.10 -15.29
N ARG A 301 -6.52 -19.52 -14.81
CA ARG A 301 -5.31 -19.31 -15.60
C ARG A 301 -4.70 -20.64 -16.06
N ARG A 302 -4.61 -21.62 -15.19
CA ARG A 302 -4.11 -22.96 -15.52
C ARG A 302 -4.95 -23.64 -16.61
N ARG A 303 -6.28 -23.53 -16.55
CA ARG A 303 -7.16 -24.02 -17.62
C ARG A 303 -6.91 -23.29 -18.94
N HIS A 304 -6.74 -21.97 -18.90
CA HIS A 304 -6.45 -21.17 -20.09
C HIS A 304 -5.14 -21.63 -20.76
N PHE A 305 -4.06 -21.82 -20.02
CA PHE A 305 -2.80 -22.33 -20.55
C PHE A 305 -2.93 -23.77 -21.05
N ASN A 306 -3.62 -24.65 -20.36
CA ASN A 306 -3.89 -26.00 -20.81
C ASN A 306 -4.67 -26.04 -22.14
N MET A 307 -5.71 -25.20 -22.28
CA MET A 307 -6.48 -25.09 -23.51
C MET A 307 -5.67 -24.51 -24.69
N SER A 308 -4.77 -23.57 -24.40
CA SER A 308 -3.90 -22.96 -25.42
C SER A 308 -2.70 -23.84 -25.81
N LYS A 309 -2.33 -24.80 -24.95
CA LYS A 309 -1.28 -25.80 -25.22
C LYS A 309 -1.72 -26.83 -26.27
N THR A 310 -2.97 -27.30 -26.19
CA THR A 310 -3.59 -28.11 -27.24
C THR A 310 -4.11 -27.15 -28.28
N GLY A 311 -3.31 -26.87 -29.30
CA GLY A 311 -3.65 -25.91 -30.35
C GLY A 311 -5.00 -26.22 -30.96
N PHE A 312 -5.75 -25.16 -31.27
CA PHE A 312 -7.06 -25.18 -31.93
C PHE A 312 -7.09 -26.04 -33.20
N VAL A 313 -5.92 -26.33 -33.79
CA VAL A 313 -5.72 -27.16 -34.98
C VAL A 313 -6.01 -28.66 -34.71
N SER A 314 -5.82 -29.16 -33.49
CA SER A 314 -6.09 -30.56 -33.17
C SER A 314 -7.58 -30.84 -32.93
N GLN A 315 -8.39 -29.82 -32.69
CA GLN A 315 -9.84 -29.97 -32.51
C GLN A 315 -10.64 -29.83 -33.81
N MET A 316 -10.08 -29.24 -34.85
CA MET A 316 -10.71 -29.13 -36.17
C MET A 316 -10.32 -30.25 -37.16
N GLY A 317 -9.33 -31.08 -36.82
CA GLY A 317 -8.85 -32.18 -37.64
C GLY A 317 -9.48 -33.50 -37.28
N ASN A 318 -10.82 -33.59 -37.37
CA ASN A 318 -11.51 -34.90 -37.29
C ASN A 318 -11.58 -35.59 -38.65
N ASP A 319 -10.52 -35.42 -39.47
CA ASP A 319 -10.35 -36.20 -40.68
C ASP A 319 -9.07 -37.01 -40.59
N ALA A 320 -9.30 -38.31 -40.67
CA ALA A 320 -8.35 -39.39 -40.58
C ALA A 320 -7.26 -39.32 -41.65
N THR A 321 -6.11 -38.74 -41.34
CA THR A 321 -4.86 -39.13 -41.99
C THR A 321 -3.68 -38.80 -41.10
N LYS A 322 -3.16 -39.86 -40.48
CA LYS A 322 -1.76 -40.08 -40.07
C LYS A 322 -0.90 -38.84 -39.79
N THR A 323 -1.08 -38.23 -38.64
CA THR A 323 -0.02 -37.40 -38.07
C THR A 323 0.58 -38.13 -36.86
N ASN A 324 1.90 -38.33 -36.92
CA ASN A 324 2.67 -38.96 -35.85
C ASN A 324 2.42 -38.21 -34.53
N PRO A 325 2.25 -38.89 -33.38
CA PRO A 325 2.11 -38.23 -32.05
C PRO A 325 3.33 -37.42 -31.63
N ARG A 326 4.40 -37.40 -32.42
CA ARG A 326 5.65 -36.69 -32.16
C ARG A 326 5.70 -35.25 -32.70
N ASP A 327 4.75 -34.83 -33.50
CA ASP A 327 4.75 -33.47 -34.11
C ASP A 327 3.84 -32.45 -33.39
N VAL A 328 3.38 -32.76 -32.19
CA VAL A 328 2.73 -31.76 -31.33
C VAL A 328 3.88 -30.93 -30.73
N LEU A 329 4.22 -29.81 -31.36
CA LEU A 329 5.05 -28.78 -30.78
C LEU A 329 4.42 -28.32 -29.46
N VAL A 330 4.86 -28.92 -28.38
CA VAL A 330 4.50 -28.49 -27.03
C VAL A 330 5.25 -27.18 -26.79
N ASP A 331 4.52 -26.11 -26.59
CA ASP A 331 5.09 -24.83 -26.22
C ASP A 331 5.66 -24.98 -24.79
N GLU A 332 6.99 -25.16 -24.70
CA GLU A 332 7.73 -25.37 -23.43
C GLU A 332 7.50 -24.22 -22.45
N SER A 333 7.32 -22.98 -22.95
CA SER A 333 7.04 -21.84 -22.08
C SER A 333 5.71 -21.98 -21.37
N LYS A 334 4.67 -22.47 -22.05
CA LYS A 334 3.35 -22.73 -21.45
C LYS A 334 3.38 -23.89 -20.47
N GLN A 335 4.25 -24.87 -20.71
CA GLN A 335 4.42 -25.98 -19.77
C GLN A 335 5.02 -25.47 -18.46
N ALA A 336 6.05 -24.63 -18.51
CA ALA A 336 6.64 -23.99 -17.34
C ALA A 336 5.60 -23.14 -16.57
N ASP A 337 4.76 -22.38 -17.29
CA ASP A 337 3.68 -21.59 -16.67
C ASP A 337 2.67 -22.47 -15.94
N ILE A 338 2.30 -23.63 -16.51
CA ILE A 338 1.40 -24.60 -15.89
C ILE A 338 2.01 -25.19 -14.61
N GLU A 339 3.29 -25.48 -14.62
CA GLU A 339 4.02 -25.99 -13.46
C GLU A 339 4.11 -24.92 -12.35
N ASN A 340 4.49 -23.68 -12.68
CA ASN A 340 4.50 -22.56 -11.75
C ASN A 340 3.13 -22.32 -11.11
N LEU A 341 2.04 -22.40 -11.89
CA LEU A 341 0.68 -22.32 -11.35
C LEU A 341 0.34 -23.53 -10.45
N GLY A 342 0.92 -24.69 -10.72
CA GLY A 342 0.83 -25.86 -9.85
C GLY A 342 1.51 -25.62 -8.50
N ASP A 343 2.68 -24.97 -8.51
CA ASP A 343 3.41 -24.59 -7.30
C ASP A 343 2.65 -23.56 -6.47
N CYS A 344 2.02 -22.57 -7.12
CA CYS A 344 1.11 -21.63 -6.46
C CYS A 344 -0.04 -22.36 -5.74
N LEU A 345 -0.63 -23.40 -6.34
CA LEU A 345 -1.70 -24.17 -5.70
C LEU A 345 -1.18 -24.98 -4.50
N ARG A 346 0.04 -25.50 -4.57
CA ARG A 346 0.69 -26.18 -3.44
C ARG A 346 0.94 -25.20 -2.30
N ALA A 347 1.54 -24.04 -2.60
CA ALA A 347 1.77 -22.98 -1.63
C ALA A 347 0.48 -22.54 -0.92
N LEU A 348 -0.63 -22.38 -1.67
CA LEU A 348 -1.96 -22.12 -1.09
C LEU A 348 -2.46 -23.27 -0.20
N GLY A 349 -2.10 -24.51 -0.52
CA GLY A 349 -2.39 -25.71 0.30
C GLY A 349 -1.63 -25.68 1.62
N ASP A 350 -0.39 -25.20 1.61
CA ASP A 350 0.51 -25.07 2.75
C ASP A 350 0.23 -23.81 3.61
N GLY A 351 -0.88 -23.11 3.34
CA GLY A 351 -1.31 -21.93 4.12
C GLY A 351 -0.61 -20.63 3.75
N GLN A 352 0.03 -20.58 2.57
CA GLN A 352 0.53 -19.33 2.00
C GLN A 352 -0.63 -18.47 1.46
N SER A 353 -0.46 -17.15 1.45
CA SER A 353 -1.45 -16.20 0.96
C SER A 353 -1.02 -15.65 -0.41
N LEU A 354 -1.93 -15.62 -1.36
CA LEU A 354 -1.78 -14.85 -2.59
C LEU A 354 -2.53 -13.52 -2.45
N GLY A 355 -2.05 -12.50 -3.13
CA GLY A 355 -2.64 -11.18 -3.13
C GLY A 355 -2.32 -10.39 -4.39
N ASP A 356 -3.03 -9.29 -4.56
CA ASP A 356 -2.69 -8.30 -5.55
C ASP A 356 -1.54 -7.43 -5.01
N PHE A 357 -0.57 -7.14 -5.86
CA PHE A 357 0.62 -6.37 -5.51
C PHE A 357 0.86 -5.25 -6.52
N SER A 358 1.19 -4.07 -6.04
CA SER A 358 1.67 -2.97 -6.85
C SER A 358 2.92 -2.33 -6.25
N LEU A 359 3.74 -1.72 -7.12
CA LEU A 359 4.91 -0.96 -6.72
C LEU A 359 4.99 0.34 -7.52
N THR A 360 5.15 1.44 -6.82
CA THR A 360 5.28 2.77 -7.39
C THR A 360 6.45 3.51 -6.74
N ILE A 361 7.26 4.18 -7.55
CA ILE A 361 8.37 5.03 -7.10
C ILE A 361 8.02 6.47 -7.44
N VAL A 362 8.09 7.34 -6.47
CA VAL A 362 7.89 8.78 -6.63
C VAL A 362 9.23 9.48 -6.42
N LEU A 363 9.80 10.00 -7.51
CA LEU A 363 11.03 10.78 -7.48
C LEU A 363 10.69 12.26 -7.37
N TYR A 364 11.41 12.97 -6.53
CA TYR A 364 11.23 14.41 -6.39
C TYR A 364 12.57 15.12 -6.21
N GLY A 365 12.63 16.33 -6.72
CA GLY A 365 13.83 17.18 -6.63
C GLY A 365 13.47 18.63 -6.89
N ARG A 366 14.28 19.56 -6.40
CA ARG A 366 14.10 20.98 -6.69
C ARG A 366 14.35 21.24 -8.17
N SER A 367 13.53 22.11 -8.76
CA SER A 367 13.63 22.55 -10.15
C SER A 367 14.85 23.44 -10.34
#